data_b7722ca3b9a35e1f6171e8e1cdede5c1
#
_entry.id   b7722ca3b9a35e1f6171e8e1cdede5c1
#
_cell.length_a   1.000
_cell.length_b   1.000
_cell.length_c   1.000
_cell.angle_alpha   90.00
_cell.angle_beta   90.00
_cell.angle_gamma   90.00
#
_symmetry.space_group_name_H-M   'P 1'
#
loop_
_entity.id
_entity.type
_entity.pdbx_description
1 polymer ?
#
loop_
_entity_poly.entity_id
_entity_poly.type
_entity_poly.pdbx_seq_one_letter_code
_entity_poly.pdbx_strand_id
1 'polypeptide(L)'
;MDKMQSTRNKLIELLADNTDQYISGQMLSEKLKISRSAIWKHMKELEKDGYVIEGKSKKGYRIISFPDKISENTLKWGLHTKWLGKTIIHKETIDSTQFVAHQAARDGAKHGTIVIADEQTKGKGRMSRSFYSPSNEGIWLSIILRPQLQPYLAAQLTLLTATVLAEVIKNETLLQPQIKWPNDILIHDKKVTGILTEMQAEQDSIEYVVIGMGINVNQTKDSFPEDIREKASSLKIESGQDWDIKNLIQHILLYFEDAYADYMEHGFPNVKKKWEEYGFKIGELIGIKTLQKEWDSTFLGIAEDGALLAEDPYGKETKLYSAEIEWFKERK
;
A
#
# COMPACT_ATOMS: atom_id res chain seq x y z
N MET A 1 22.81 -4.00 13.63
CA MET A 1 23.21 -2.78 14.35
C MET A 1 21.93 -1.94 14.49
N ASP A 2 21.38 -1.88 15.70
CA ASP A 2 20.27 -0.96 15.98
C ASP A 2 20.75 0.47 15.70
N LYS A 3 20.25 1.07 14.61
CA LYS A 3 20.39 2.51 14.43
C LYS A 3 19.68 3.15 15.61
N MET A 4 20.45 3.67 16.54
CA MET A 4 19.97 4.45 17.69
C MET A 4 18.98 5.49 17.14
N GLN A 5 17.71 5.30 17.46
CA GLN A 5 16.65 6.24 17.10
C GLN A 5 17.07 7.64 17.52
N SER A 6 17.01 8.62 16.63
CA SER A 6 17.47 9.98 16.94
C SER A 6 16.70 10.52 18.15
N THR A 7 17.36 11.30 19.00
CA THR A 7 16.72 11.97 20.16
C THR A 7 15.47 12.74 19.73
N ARG A 8 15.48 13.29 18.53
CA ARG A 8 14.36 14.01 17.93
C ARG A 8 13.16 13.09 17.65
N ASN A 9 13.38 11.89 17.10
CA ASN A 9 12.31 10.92 16.84
C ASN A 9 11.66 10.46 18.16
N LYS A 10 12.47 10.16 19.18
CA LYS A 10 11.96 9.83 20.53
C LYS A 10 11.15 10.96 21.14
N LEU A 11 11.57 12.21 20.91
CA LEU A 11 10.83 13.39 21.40
C LEU A 11 9.45 13.49 20.73
N ILE A 12 9.39 13.30 19.40
CA ILE A 12 8.13 13.31 18.64
C ILE A 12 7.22 12.19 19.14
N GLU A 13 7.71 10.97 19.30
CA GLU A 13 6.93 9.84 19.85
C GLU A 13 6.33 10.16 21.22
N LEU A 14 7.14 10.65 22.15
CA LEU A 14 6.66 11.01 23.49
C LEU A 14 5.57 12.09 23.48
N LEU A 15 5.68 13.06 22.56
CA LEU A 15 4.66 14.10 22.41
C LEU A 15 3.41 13.58 21.68
N ALA A 16 3.58 12.70 20.69
CA ALA A 16 2.51 12.11 19.93
C ALA A 16 1.64 11.16 20.77
N ASP A 17 2.27 10.36 21.63
CA ASP A 17 1.56 9.46 22.55
C ASP A 17 0.72 10.20 23.61
N ASN A 18 0.88 11.53 23.71
CA ASN A 18 0.23 12.35 24.72
C ASN A 18 -0.39 13.63 24.11
N THR A 19 -1.08 13.53 23.01
CA THR A 19 -1.66 14.68 22.28
C THR A 19 -2.66 15.48 23.10
N ASP A 20 -3.37 14.84 24.02
CA ASP A 20 -4.40 15.48 24.86
C ASP A 20 -3.82 16.15 26.12
N GLN A 21 -2.53 15.94 26.42
CA GLN A 21 -1.91 16.41 27.64
C GLN A 21 -0.59 17.15 27.39
N TYR A 22 -0.27 18.10 28.29
CA TYR A 22 1.03 18.75 28.28
C TYR A 22 2.06 17.88 28.99
N ILE A 23 3.19 17.65 28.32
CA ILE A 23 4.33 16.97 28.95
C ILE A 23 5.33 18.01 29.41
N SER A 24 5.70 17.95 30.68
CA SER A 24 6.66 18.89 31.23
C SER A 24 8.05 18.75 30.61
N GLY A 25 8.74 19.88 30.42
CA GLY A 25 10.12 19.84 29.92
C GLY A 25 11.08 19.07 30.83
N GLN A 26 10.75 18.94 32.15
CA GLN A 26 11.48 18.11 33.10
C GLN A 26 11.31 16.62 32.75
N MET A 27 10.07 16.14 32.57
CA MET A 27 9.77 14.75 32.17
C MET A 27 10.42 14.37 30.86
N LEU A 28 10.37 15.24 29.84
CA LEU A 28 11.04 15.02 28.57
C LEU A 28 12.57 14.93 28.72
N SER A 29 13.15 15.81 29.53
CA SER A 29 14.59 15.82 29.87
C SER A 29 15.02 14.50 30.51
N GLU A 30 14.26 14.01 31.48
CA GLU A 30 14.52 12.74 32.19
C GLU A 30 14.39 11.54 31.28
N LYS A 31 13.29 11.44 30.51
CA LYS A 31 13.06 10.31 29.58
C LYS A 31 14.09 10.25 28.45
N LEU A 32 14.50 11.38 27.91
CA LEU A 32 15.44 11.48 26.80
C LEU A 32 16.91 11.59 27.22
N LYS A 33 17.17 11.80 28.52
CA LYS A 33 18.51 12.00 29.08
C LYS A 33 19.27 13.17 28.44
N ILE A 34 18.59 14.29 28.18
CA ILE A 34 19.15 15.54 27.64
C ILE A 34 18.69 16.73 28.46
N SER A 35 19.39 17.86 28.32
CA SER A 35 19.04 19.07 29.08
C SER A 35 17.72 19.69 28.62
N ARG A 36 17.06 20.45 29.50
CA ARG A 36 15.84 21.21 29.15
C ARG A 36 16.07 22.23 28.01
N SER A 37 17.27 22.82 27.97
CA SER A 37 17.66 23.70 26.86
C SER A 37 17.77 22.95 25.53
N ALA A 38 18.26 21.71 25.53
CA ALA A 38 18.27 20.87 24.34
C ALA A 38 16.85 20.48 23.91
N ILE A 39 15.93 20.17 24.85
CA ILE A 39 14.51 19.96 24.55
C ILE A 39 13.94 21.18 23.83
N TRP A 40 14.14 22.38 24.39
CA TRP A 40 13.64 23.61 23.77
C TRP A 40 14.20 23.82 22.35
N LYS A 41 15.49 23.53 22.14
CA LYS A 41 16.10 23.62 20.80
C LYS A 41 15.45 22.66 19.82
N HIS A 42 15.23 21.41 20.22
CA HIS A 42 14.52 20.43 19.39
C HIS A 42 13.08 20.84 19.08
N MET A 43 12.34 21.43 20.04
CA MET A 43 11.01 21.98 19.78
C MET A 43 11.04 23.05 18.68
N LYS A 44 12.02 23.98 18.76
CA LYS A 44 12.16 25.02 17.74
C LYS A 44 12.56 24.48 16.36
N GLU A 45 13.31 23.41 16.30
CA GLU A 45 13.62 22.71 15.04
C GLU A 45 12.39 22.01 14.48
N LEU A 46 11.57 21.37 15.32
CA LEU A 46 10.31 20.76 14.90
C LEU A 46 9.30 21.77 14.37
N GLU A 47 9.18 22.95 15.03
CA GLU A 47 8.33 24.04 14.53
C GLU A 47 8.77 24.51 13.13
N LYS A 48 10.09 24.60 12.87
CA LYS A 48 10.61 24.91 11.52
C LYS A 48 10.28 23.85 10.48
N ASP A 49 10.16 22.59 10.92
CA ASP A 49 9.77 21.47 10.04
C ASP A 49 8.26 21.35 9.86
N GLY A 50 7.48 22.30 10.38
CA GLY A 50 6.03 22.38 10.19
C GLY A 50 5.20 21.74 11.30
N TYR A 51 5.82 21.29 12.41
CA TYR A 51 5.05 20.84 13.59
C TYR A 51 4.46 22.05 14.32
N VAL A 52 3.20 22.00 14.67
CA VAL A 52 2.59 23.00 15.53
C VAL A 52 2.67 22.53 16.98
N ILE A 53 3.50 23.20 17.77
CA ILE A 53 3.75 22.84 19.18
C ILE A 53 3.28 23.97 20.07
N GLU A 54 2.41 23.67 21.01
CA GLU A 54 1.97 24.58 22.03
C GLU A 54 2.82 24.42 23.29
N GLY A 55 3.48 25.50 23.72
CA GLY A 55 4.22 25.58 24.97
C GLY A 55 3.45 26.43 26.01
N LYS A 56 3.08 25.84 27.15
CA LYS A 56 2.48 26.58 28.27
C LYS A 56 3.41 26.61 29.48
N SER A 57 3.64 27.82 30.03
CA SER A 57 4.43 28.00 31.22
C SER A 57 3.90 27.10 32.35
N LYS A 58 4.81 26.43 33.07
CA LYS A 58 4.54 25.48 34.17
C LYS A 58 3.78 24.20 33.79
N LYS A 59 3.24 24.08 32.54
CA LYS A 59 2.57 22.88 32.06
C LYS A 59 3.47 22.03 31.17
N GLY A 60 4.23 22.66 30.25
CA GLY A 60 5.12 21.97 29.33
C GLY A 60 4.71 22.14 27.87
N TYR A 61 4.89 21.11 27.07
CA TYR A 61 4.70 21.12 25.61
C TYR A 61 3.63 20.11 25.20
N ARG A 62 2.89 20.45 24.15
CA ARG A 62 1.91 19.58 23.51
C ARG A 62 2.00 19.78 21.99
N ILE A 63 1.97 18.71 21.19
CA ILE A 63 1.79 18.80 19.75
C ILE A 63 0.32 19.05 19.45
N ILE A 64 0.05 20.06 18.63
CA ILE A 64 -1.31 20.41 18.16
C ILE A 64 -1.55 19.80 16.78
N SER A 65 -0.55 19.88 15.89
CA SER A 65 -0.62 19.25 14.58
C SER A 65 0.76 18.88 14.05
N PHE A 66 0.78 17.95 13.14
CA PHE A 66 1.95 17.46 12.42
C PHE A 66 2.01 18.12 11.05
N PRO A 67 3.22 18.25 10.44
CA PRO A 67 3.33 18.72 9.08
C PRO A 67 2.58 17.79 8.12
N ASP A 68 2.03 18.38 7.08
CA ASP A 68 1.29 17.68 6.03
C ASP A 68 2.23 17.01 5.00
N LYS A 69 3.31 16.41 5.49
CA LYS A 69 4.26 15.66 4.67
C LYS A 69 4.38 14.22 5.15
N ILE A 70 4.60 13.32 4.22
CA ILE A 70 4.88 11.93 4.53
C ILE A 70 6.26 11.82 5.19
N SER A 71 6.32 11.12 6.31
CA SER A 71 7.55 10.75 7.01
C SER A 71 7.26 9.60 7.96
N GLU A 72 8.30 8.93 8.45
CA GLU A 72 8.14 7.88 9.47
C GLU A 72 7.28 8.37 10.65
N ASN A 73 7.55 9.58 11.16
CA ASN A 73 6.86 10.10 12.33
C ASN A 73 5.42 10.53 12.04
N THR A 74 5.16 11.20 10.92
CA THR A 74 3.81 11.65 10.56
C THR A 74 2.88 10.48 10.24
N LEU A 75 3.40 9.39 9.66
CA LEU A 75 2.64 8.18 9.40
C LEU A 75 2.34 7.37 10.67
N LYS A 76 3.31 7.28 11.59
CA LYS A 76 3.11 6.57 12.86
C LYS A 76 2.07 7.24 13.76
N TRP A 77 1.98 8.56 13.68
CA TRP A 77 0.97 9.29 14.43
C TRP A 77 -0.44 9.03 13.90
N GLY A 78 -1.30 8.49 14.75
CA GLY A 78 -2.66 8.06 14.38
C GLY A 78 -2.74 6.69 13.71
N LEU A 79 -1.61 5.97 13.55
CA LEU A 79 -1.61 4.60 13.04
C LEU A 79 -1.92 3.61 14.18
N HIS A 80 -3.09 2.98 14.12
CA HIS A 80 -3.61 2.09 15.16
C HIS A 80 -3.38 0.59 14.88
N THR A 81 -2.45 0.25 13.99
CA THR A 81 -2.06 -1.14 13.71
C THR A 81 -1.33 -1.78 14.90
N LYS A 82 -1.41 -3.10 15.03
CA LYS A 82 -0.71 -3.87 16.07
C LYS A 82 0.74 -4.16 15.70
N TRP A 83 0.99 -4.55 14.46
CA TRP A 83 2.31 -4.97 13.97
C TRP A 83 2.72 -4.30 12.64
N LEU A 84 1.78 -4.02 11.75
CA LEU A 84 2.08 -3.45 10.43
C LEU A 84 2.50 -1.98 10.54
N GLY A 85 3.58 -1.61 9.87
CA GLY A 85 4.09 -0.22 9.87
C GLY A 85 4.73 0.23 11.18
N LYS A 86 5.04 -0.68 12.14
CA LYS A 86 5.83 -0.31 13.33
C LYS A 86 7.27 0.05 12.95
N THR A 87 7.77 -0.49 11.86
CA THR A 87 9.03 -0.07 11.22
C THR A 87 8.68 0.51 9.85
N ILE A 88 9.04 1.77 9.64
CA ILE A 88 8.81 2.52 8.40
C ILE A 88 10.15 2.97 7.84
N ILE A 89 10.43 2.67 6.58
CA ILE A 89 11.57 3.16 5.83
C ILE A 89 11.03 4.17 4.81
N HIS A 90 11.11 5.47 5.15
CA HIS A 90 10.71 6.54 4.25
C HIS A 90 11.91 7.08 3.47
N LYS A 91 11.67 7.38 2.19
CA LYS A 91 12.64 8.02 1.29
C LYS A 91 11.92 9.06 0.44
N GLU A 92 12.57 10.21 0.21
CA GLU A 92 12.03 11.24 -0.69
C GLU A 92 12.03 10.74 -2.14
N THR A 93 13.20 10.34 -2.67
CA THR A 93 13.33 9.82 -4.03
C THR A 93 14.16 8.55 -4.05
N ILE A 94 13.67 7.50 -4.72
CA ILE A 94 14.36 6.22 -4.91
C ILE A 94 14.07 5.63 -6.29
N ASP A 95 14.82 4.60 -6.68
CA ASP A 95 14.51 3.86 -7.90
C ASP A 95 13.18 3.13 -7.78
N SER A 96 12.98 2.34 -6.70
CA SER A 96 11.73 1.61 -6.44
C SER A 96 11.64 1.18 -4.98
N THR A 97 10.45 1.33 -4.37
CA THR A 97 10.15 0.81 -3.03
C THR A 97 10.31 -0.71 -2.98
N GLN A 98 9.98 -1.40 -4.07
CA GLN A 98 10.12 -2.85 -4.20
C GLN A 98 11.59 -3.28 -4.05
N PHE A 99 12.50 -2.61 -4.75
CA PHE A 99 13.93 -2.91 -4.65
C PHE A 99 14.48 -2.69 -3.24
N VAL A 100 14.12 -1.56 -2.61
CA VAL A 100 14.56 -1.25 -1.24
C VAL A 100 13.95 -2.23 -0.23
N ALA A 101 12.69 -2.65 -0.43
CA ALA A 101 12.04 -3.64 0.42
C ALA A 101 12.71 -5.02 0.33
N HIS A 102 13.06 -5.48 -0.87
CA HIS A 102 13.82 -6.71 -1.04
C HIS A 102 15.20 -6.65 -0.36
N GLN A 103 15.90 -5.52 -0.51
CA GLN A 103 17.18 -5.34 0.18
C GLN A 103 17.00 -5.35 1.69
N ALA A 104 16.04 -4.61 2.22
CA ALA A 104 15.75 -4.59 3.65
C ALA A 104 15.35 -5.98 4.18
N ALA A 105 14.55 -6.74 3.41
CA ALA A 105 14.14 -8.09 3.79
C ALA A 105 15.35 -9.05 3.90
N ARG A 106 16.30 -8.99 2.94
CA ARG A 106 17.56 -9.74 3.00
C ARG A 106 18.42 -9.34 4.18
N ASP A 107 18.41 -8.06 4.54
CA ASP A 107 19.14 -7.50 5.69
C ASP A 107 18.44 -7.78 7.03
N GLY A 108 17.38 -8.59 7.05
CA GLY A 108 16.69 -9.04 8.26
C GLY A 108 15.57 -8.11 8.74
N ALA A 109 15.01 -7.24 7.88
CA ALA A 109 13.83 -6.46 8.24
C ALA A 109 12.70 -7.36 8.72
N LYS A 110 12.00 -6.91 9.78
CA LYS A 110 10.93 -7.66 10.44
C LYS A 110 9.67 -7.73 9.58
N HIS A 111 8.86 -8.75 9.85
CA HIS A 111 7.49 -8.84 9.35
C HIS A 111 6.72 -7.53 9.64
N GLY A 112 5.98 -7.01 8.66
CA GLY A 112 5.24 -5.76 8.79
C GLY A 112 6.08 -4.49 8.62
N THR A 113 7.37 -4.58 8.26
CA THR A 113 8.14 -3.41 7.83
C THR A 113 7.58 -2.87 6.53
N ILE A 114 7.38 -1.55 6.44
CA ILE A 114 6.98 -0.88 5.21
C ILE A 114 8.10 -0.01 4.66
N VAL A 115 8.16 0.05 3.34
CA VAL A 115 9.00 1.00 2.59
C VAL A 115 8.08 1.91 1.82
N ILE A 116 8.26 3.22 1.96
CA ILE A 116 7.46 4.24 1.26
C ILE A 116 8.38 5.29 0.67
N ALA A 117 8.00 5.82 -0.49
CA ALA A 117 8.70 6.91 -1.15
C ALA A 117 7.74 8.01 -1.57
N ASP A 118 8.25 9.25 -1.63
CA ASP A 118 7.49 10.36 -2.20
C ASP A 118 7.53 10.26 -3.74
N GLU A 119 8.62 9.73 -4.32
CA GLU A 119 8.83 9.55 -5.75
C GLU A 119 9.59 8.25 -6.05
N GLN A 120 9.22 7.58 -7.14
CA GLN A 120 10.00 6.48 -7.72
C GLN A 120 10.47 6.84 -9.15
N THR A 121 11.78 6.80 -9.39
CA THR A 121 12.36 7.06 -10.72
C THR A 121 12.28 5.87 -11.66
N LYS A 122 12.16 4.65 -11.11
CA LYS A 122 12.05 3.37 -11.85
C LYS A 122 11.00 2.47 -11.20
N GLY A 123 9.79 3.01 -10.98
CA GLY A 123 8.68 2.23 -10.43
C GLY A 123 8.44 0.96 -11.25
N LYS A 124 8.22 -0.17 -10.56
CA LYS A 124 8.08 -1.49 -11.19
C LYS A 124 6.65 -1.98 -11.18
N GLY A 125 6.23 -2.53 -12.32
CA GLY A 125 5.04 -3.34 -12.47
C GLY A 125 5.39 -4.78 -12.88
N ARG A 126 4.37 -5.62 -13.07
CA ARG A 126 4.54 -7.00 -13.55
C ARG A 126 5.16 -7.05 -14.96
N MET A 127 5.84 -8.16 -15.26
CA MET A 127 6.47 -8.41 -16.57
C MET A 127 7.42 -7.28 -16.99
N SER A 128 8.19 -6.74 -16.04
CA SER A 128 9.16 -5.66 -16.26
C SER A 128 8.58 -4.35 -16.81
N ARG A 129 7.25 -4.16 -16.72
CA ARG A 129 6.61 -2.88 -17.08
C ARG A 129 6.98 -1.81 -16.05
N SER A 130 7.06 -0.56 -16.49
CA SER A 130 7.22 0.59 -15.60
C SER A 130 5.90 0.97 -14.93
N PHE A 131 5.98 1.57 -13.75
CA PHE A 131 4.85 2.21 -13.07
C PHE A 131 5.22 3.67 -12.83
N TYR A 132 4.48 4.60 -13.43
CA TYR A 132 4.71 6.03 -13.29
C TYR A 132 4.41 6.49 -11.85
N SER A 133 5.38 7.09 -11.18
CA SER A 133 5.34 7.36 -9.73
C SER A 133 5.87 8.74 -9.40
N PRO A 134 5.15 9.83 -9.78
CA PRO A 134 5.60 11.20 -9.56
C PRO A 134 5.59 11.59 -8.09
N SER A 135 6.35 12.66 -7.77
CA SER A 135 6.53 13.11 -6.40
C SER A 135 5.22 13.66 -5.80
N ASN A 136 4.87 13.17 -4.61
CA ASN A 136 3.77 13.68 -3.77
C ASN A 136 2.36 13.61 -4.40
N GLU A 137 2.16 12.88 -5.48
CA GLU A 137 0.84 12.76 -6.13
C GLU A 137 0.16 11.40 -5.91
N GLY A 138 0.85 10.44 -5.31
CA GLY A 138 0.33 9.08 -5.12
C GLY A 138 0.95 8.37 -3.94
N ILE A 139 0.59 7.10 -3.79
CA ILE A 139 1.12 6.20 -2.76
C ILE A 139 2.02 5.17 -3.44
N TRP A 140 3.31 5.21 -3.11
CA TRP A 140 4.32 4.27 -3.55
C TRP A 140 4.86 3.54 -2.33
N LEU A 141 4.29 2.36 -2.06
CA LEU A 141 4.50 1.64 -0.81
C LEU A 141 4.77 0.16 -1.07
N SER A 142 5.70 -0.43 -0.32
CA SER A 142 5.94 -1.88 -0.29
C SER A 142 5.90 -2.40 1.14
N ILE A 143 5.20 -3.53 1.36
CA ILE A 143 5.10 -4.24 2.64
C ILE A 143 6.00 -5.48 2.58
N ILE A 144 6.79 -5.71 3.64
CA ILE A 144 7.57 -6.93 3.83
C ILE A 144 6.81 -7.85 4.77
N LEU A 145 6.48 -9.04 4.28
CA LEU A 145 5.82 -10.09 5.06
C LEU A 145 6.73 -11.32 5.18
N ARG A 146 6.58 -12.06 6.29
CA ARG A 146 7.21 -13.37 6.49
C ARG A 146 6.13 -14.37 6.91
N PRO A 147 5.27 -14.75 5.95
CA PRO A 147 4.16 -15.64 6.24
C PRO A 147 4.62 -17.09 6.34
N GLN A 148 3.94 -17.88 7.18
CA GLN A 148 4.08 -19.34 7.18
C GLN A 148 3.08 -19.93 6.17
N LEU A 149 3.36 -19.75 4.88
CA LEU A 149 2.55 -20.22 3.77
C LEU A 149 3.39 -21.01 2.78
N GLN A 150 2.74 -21.91 2.06
CA GLN A 150 3.34 -22.57 0.91
C GLN A 150 3.53 -21.57 -0.25
N PRO A 151 4.63 -21.66 -1.04
CA PRO A 151 4.94 -20.70 -2.10
C PRO A 151 3.82 -20.50 -3.14
N TYR A 152 3.06 -21.56 -3.47
CA TYR A 152 1.96 -21.48 -4.42
C TYR A 152 0.77 -20.62 -3.93
N LEU A 153 0.67 -20.37 -2.62
CA LEU A 153 -0.36 -19.51 -2.03
C LEU A 153 0.01 -18.01 -2.07
N ALA A 154 1.26 -17.67 -2.40
CA ALA A 154 1.70 -16.26 -2.42
C ALA A 154 0.86 -15.37 -3.36
N ALA A 155 0.34 -15.92 -4.46
CA ALA A 155 -0.55 -15.21 -5.37
C ALA A 155 -1.85 -14.73 -4.69
N GLN A 156 -2.35 -15.45 -3.67
CA GLN A 156 -3.54 -15.07 -2.91
C GLN A 156 -3.33 -13.77 -2.13
N LEU A 157 -2.09 -13.44 -1.73
CA LEU A 157 -1.76 -12.16 -1.09
C LEU A 157 -1.93 -10.96 -2.03
N THR A 158 -1.75 -11.15 -3.34
CA THR A 158 -2.09 -10.12 -4.34
C THR A 158 -3.59 -9.84 -4.36
N LEU A 159 -4.40 -10.90 -4.35
CA LEU A 159 -5.86 -10.80 -4.39
C LEU A 159 -6.40 -10.21 -3.07
N LEU A 160 -5.86 -10.61 -1.92
CA LEU A 160 -6.14 -10.01 -0.62
C LEU A 160 -5.82 -8.51 -0.65
N THR A 161 -4.66 -8.12 -1.15
CA THR A 161 -4.26 -6.71 -1.24
C THR A 161 -5.23 -5.94 -2.14
N ALA A 162 -5.66 -6.53 -3.26
CA ALA A 162 -6.62 -5.89 -4.16
C ALA A 162 -7.99 -5.66 -3.48
N THR A 163 -8.49 -6.63 -2.70
CA THR A 163 -9.75 -6.46 -1.93
C THR A 163 -9.62 -5.36 -0.88
N VAL A 164 -8.52 -5.31 -0.15
CA VAL A 164 -8.25 -4.26 0.84
C VAL A 164 -8.25 -2.88 0.19
N LEU A 165 -7.51 -2.72 -0.91
CA LEU A 165 -7.43 -1.42 -1.60
C LEU A 165 -8.77 -1.02 -2.21
N ALA A 166 -9.54 -1.94 -2.78
CA ALA A 166 -10.88 -1.67 -3.27
C ALA A 166 -11.82 -1.23 -2.13
N GLU A 167 -11.78 -1.92 -0.99
CA GLU A 167 -12.59 -1.59 0.18
C GLU A 167 -12.24 -0.19 0.75
N VAL A 168 -10.94 0.13 0.88
CA VAL A 168 -10.50 1.46 1.33
C VAL A 168 -10.92 2.54 0.35
N ILE A 169 -10.70 2.36 -0.95
CA ILE A 169 -11.12 3.34 -1.98
C ILE A 169 -12.63 3.58 -1.88
N LYS A 170 -13.43 2.53 -1.83
CA LYS A 170 -14.90 2.65 -1.74
C LYS A 170 -15.33 3.41 -0.48
N ASN A 171 -14.78 3.06 0.67
CA ASN A 171 -15.21 3.61 1.96
C ASN A 171 -14.75 5.06 2.15
N GLU A 172 -13.52 5.39 1.73
CA GLU A 172 -12.97 6.72 1.92
C GLU A 172 -13.43 7.70 0.83
N THR A 173 -13.62 7.23 -0.40
CA THR A 173 -13.85 8.14 -1.54
C THR A 173 -15.26 8.05 -2.13
N LEU A 174 -16.05 7.05 -1.75
CA LEU A 174 -17.37 6.71 -2.32
C LEU A 174 -17.33 6.36 -3.83
N LEU A 175 -16.15 6.26 -4.41
CA LEU A 175 -15.96 5.77 -5.78
C LEU A 175 -16.29 4.28 -5.86
N GLN A 176 -16.50 3.77 -7.06
CA GLN A 176 -16.82 2.35 -7.30
C GLN A 176 -15.62 1.65 -7.94
N PRO A 177 -14.67 1.12 -7.14
CA PRO A 177 -13.51 0.42 -7.67
C PRO A 177 -13.91 -0.96 -8.18
N GLN A 178 -13.21 -1.42 -9.22
CA GLN A 178 -13.34 -2.76 -9.77
C GLN A 178 -11.96 -3.43 -9.84
N ILE A 179 -11.87 -4.68 -9.41
CA ILE A 179 -10.63 -5.45 -9.40
C ILE A 179 -10.48 -6.18 -10.72
N LYS A 180 -9.51 -5.76 -11.52
CA LYS A 180 -9.11 -6.44 -12.75
C LYS A 180 -8.05 -7.46 -12.44
N TRP A 181 -8.39 -8.73 -12.59
CA TRP A 181 -7.46 -9.82 -12.34
C TRP A 181 -6.16 -9.68 -13.15
N PRO A 182 -5.02 -9.97 -12.54
CA PRO A 182 -4.86 -10.42 -11.15
C PRO A 182 -4.53 -9.30 -10.16
N ASN A 183 -4.25 -8.08 -10.56
CA ASN A 183 -3.47 -7.16 -9.74
C ASN A 183 -3.73 -5.66 -9.96
N ASP A 184 -4.75 -5.30 -10.71
CA ASP A 184 -5.06 -3.90 -11.02
C ASP A 184 -6.42 -3.50 -10.44
N ILE A 185 -6.56 -2.24 -10.01
CA ILE A 185 -7.86 -1.68 -9.66
C ILE A 185 -8.19 -0.58 -10.66
N LEU A 186 -9.40 -0.64 -11.18
CA LEU A 186 -9.96 0.29 -12.12
C LEU A 186 -11.08 1.12 -11.49
N ILE A 187 -11.25 2.33 -11.98
CA ILE A 187 -12.46 3.16 -11.82
C ILE A 187 -12.80 3.68 -13.21
N HIS A 188 -14.05 3.51 -13.64
CA HIS A 188 -14.51 3.84 -15.00
C HIS A 188 -13.56 3.31 -16.09
N ASP A 189 -13.21 2.02 -15.98
CA ASP A 189 -12.32 1.30 -16.91
C ASP A 189 -10.87 1.79 -16.97
N LYS A 190 -10.48 2.78 -16.14
CA LYS A 190 -9.12 3.33 -16.09
C LYS A 190 -8.39 2.87 -14.85
N LYS A 191 -7.13 2.53 -15.02
CA LYS A 191 -6.28 2.02 -13.93
C LYS A 191 -5.93 3.13 -12.93
N VAL A 192 -6.31 2.93 -11.67
CA VAL A 192 -5.93 3.78 -10.55
C VAL A 192 -4.90 3.14 -9.64
N THR A 193 -4.80 1.80 -9.65
CA THR A 193 -3.87 1.07 -8.78
C THR A 193 -3.24 -0.11 -9.48
N GLY A 194 -1.97 -0.39 -9.17
CA GLY A 194 -1.26 -1.61 -9.53
C GLY A 194 -0.59 -2.24 -8.33
N ILE A 195 -0.66 -3.57 -8.23
CA ILE A 195 -0.07 -4.35 -7.15
C ILE A 195 1.02 -5.25 -7.74
N LEU A 196 2.16 -5.35 -7.08
CA LEU A 196 3.26 -6.23 -7.46
C LEU A 196 3.67 -7.07 -6.26
N THR A 197 3.39 -8.37 -6.30
CA THR A 197 3.83 -9.31 -5.27
C THR A 197 5.01 -10.12 -5.79
N GLU A 198 6.13 -10.04 -5.10
CA GLU A 198 7.32 -10.84 -5.34
C GLU A 198 7.71 -11.58 -4.06
N MET A 199 8.29 -12.76 -4.16
CA MET A 199 8.70 -13.54 -2.99
C MET A 199 10.11 -14.09 -3.17
N GLN A 200 10.74 -14.35 -2.03
CA GLN A 200 11.90 -15.22 -1.91
C GLN A 200 11.44 -16.49 -1.20
N ALA A 201 11.72 -17.63 -1.77
CA ALA A 201 11.37 -18.93 -1.19
C ALA A 201 12.52 -19.92 -1.37
N GLU A 202 12.67 -20.83 -0.43
CA GLU A 202 13.56 -21.98 -0.51
C GLU A 202 12.73 -23.25 -0.40
N GLN A 203 12.77 -24.11 -1.42
CA GLN A 203 11.97 -25.32 -1.52
C GLN A 203 10.47 -25.05 -1.26
N ASP A 204 9.94 -25.51 -0.15
CA ASP A 204 8.53 -25.42 0.22
C ASP A 204 8.24 -24.30 1.24
N SER A 205 9.19 -23.42 1.51
CA SER A 205 9.07 -22.36 2.52
C SER A 205 9.30 -20.99 1.96
N ILE A 206 8.41 -20.06 2.26
CA ILE A 206 8.59 -18.65 1.96
C ILE A 206 9.53 -18.03 3.00
N GLU A 207 10.63 -17.46 2.55
CA GLU A 207 11.52 -16.66 3.40
C GLU A 207 10.89 -15.28 3.66
N TYR A 208 10.44 -14.61 2.60
CA TYR A 208 9.68 -13.37 2.69
C TYR A 208 8.89 -13.11 1.39
N VAL A 209 7.86 -12.28 1.54
CA VAL A 209 7.09 -11.70 0.43
C VAL A 209 7.21 -10.18 0.50
N VAL A 210 7.36 -9.54 -0.65
CA VAL A 210 7.27 -8.09 -0.80
C VAL A 210 6.04 -7.77 -1.64
N ILE A 211 5.11 -7.01 -1.08
CA ILE A 211 3.90 -6.54 -1.75
C ILE A 211 4.03 -5.06 -2.03
N GLY A 212 4.29 -4.71 -3.29
CA GLY A 212 4.31 -3.33 -3.77
C GLY A 212 2.91 -2.87 -4.17
N MET A 213 2.57 -1.67 -3.76
CA MET A 213 1.32 -0.98 -4.09
C MET A 213 1.64 0.38 -4.70
N GLY A 214 1.20 0.60 -5.93
CA GLY A 214 1.21 1.92 -6.58
C GLY A 214 -0.23 2.40 -6.73
N ILE A 215 -0.56 3.53 -6.10
CA ILE A 215 -1.91 4.09 -6.11
C ILE A 215 -1.84 5.53 -6.62
N ASN A 216 -2.53 5.80 -7.70
CA ASN A 216 -2.68 7.14 -8.24
C ASN A 216 -3.73 7.88 -7.40
N VAL A 217 -3.33 8.94 -6.70
CA VAL A 217 -4.21 9.67 -5.77
C VAL A 217 -4.55 11.06 -6.30
N ASN A 218 -3.57 11.95 -6.38
CA ASN A 218 -3.79 13.37 -6.68
C ASN A 218 -3.26 13.82 -8.04
N GLN A 219 -2.85 12.87 -8.91
CA GLN A 219 -2.46 13.20 -10.29
C GLN A 219 -3.61 13.88 -11.03
N THR A 220 -3.27 14.84 -11.88
CA THR A 220 -4.17 15.43 -12.89
C THR A 220 -4.03 14.66 -14.22
N LYS A 221 -4.94 14.89 -15.17
CA LYS A 221 -4.83 14.26 -16.48
C LYS A 221 -3.52 14.60 -17.19
N ASP A 222 -3.04 15.83 -17.03
CA ASP A 222 -1.81 16.31 -17.65
C ASP A 222 -0.53 15.84 -16.95
N SER A 223 -0.62 15.37 -15.69
CA SER A 223 0.49 14.75 -14.98
C SER A 223 0.91 13.42 -15.61
N PHE A 224 -0.01 12.68 -16.25
CA PHE A 224 0.30 11.40 -16.85
C PHE A 224 1.06 11.52 -18.18
N PRO A 225 2.10 10.70 -18.40
CA PRO A 225 2.71 10.51 -19.72
C PRO A 225 1.68 10.18 -20.81
N GLU A 226 1.92 10.64 -22.03
CA GLU A 226 0.96 10.54 -23.13
C GLU A 226 0.54 9.11 -23.45
N ASP A 227 1.48 8.18 -23.39
CA ASP A 227 1.28 6.75 -23.70
C ASP A 227 0.36 6.00 -22.72
N ILE A 228 0.18 6.52 -21.50
CA ILE A 228 -0.70 5.93 -20.46
C ILE A 228 -1.91 6.80 -20.12
N ARG A 229 -1.96 8.05 -20.55
CA ARG A 229 -2.97 9.05 -20.15
C ARG A 229 -4.42 8.60 -20.36
N GLU A 230 -4.68 7.86 -21.42
CA GLU A 230 -6.04 7.38 -21.72
C GLU A 230 -6.41 6.09 -20.95
N LYS A 231 -5.41 5.37 -20.41
CA LYS A 231 -5.59 4.10 -19.69
C LYS A 231 -5.46 4.22 -18.18
N ALA A 232 -4.85 5.31 -17.70
CA ALA A 232 -4.65 5.59 -16.28
C ALA A 232 -5.61 6.67 -15.78
N SER A 233 -5.93 6.62 -14.51
CA SER A 233 -6.64 7.68 -13.78
C SER A 233 -6.11 7.79 -12.36
N SER A 234 -6.68 8.71 -11.58
CA SER A 234 -6.38 8.91 -10.17
C SER A 234 -7.66 9.10 -9.37
N LEU A 235 -7.58 8.96 -8.05
CA LEU A 235 -8.74 9.22 -7.19
C LEU A 235 -9.23 10.67 -7.35
N LYS A 236 -8.32 11.63 -7.53
CA LYS A 236 -8.66 13.04 -7.79
C LYS A 236 -9.43 13.23 -9.10
N ILE A 237 -8.98 12.62 -10.19
CA ILE A 237 -9.65 12.73 -11.49
C ILE A 237 -11.08 12.18 -11.39
N GLU A 238 -11.23 11.03 -10.77
CA GLU A 238 -12.52 10.32 -10.71
C GLU A 238 -13.51 10.92 -9.70
N SER A 239 -13.01 11.58 -8.63
CA SER A 239 -13.86 12.21 -7.59
C SER A 239 -13.99 13.72 -7.74
N GLY A 240 -13.09 14.38 -8.46
CA GLY A 240 -13.03 15.84 -8.60
C GLY A 240 -12.42 16.57 -7.40
N GLN A 241 -11.82 15.88 -6.42
CA GLN A 241 -11.24 16.50 -5.23
C GLN A 241 -9.89 15.91 -4.84
N ASP A 242 -9.10 16.68 -4.08
CA ASP A 242 -7.82 16.22 -3.53
C ASP A 242 -8.05 15.32 -2.30
N TRP A 243 -7.15 14.35 -2.11
CA TRP A 243 -7.20 13.38 -1.03
C TRP A 243 -5.98 13.49 -0.12
N ASP A 244 -6.19 13.32 1.18
CA ASP A 244 -5.12 13.19 2.18
C ASP A 244 -4.41 11.83 2.02
N ILE A 245 -3.23 11.86 1.38
CA ILE A 245 -2.41 10.68 1.11
C ILE A 245 -2.02 9.96 2.41
N LYS A 246 -1.69 10.70 3.47
CA LYS A 246 -1.30 10.15 4.76
C LYS A 246 -2.46 9.36 5.38
N ASN A 247 -3.65 9.93 5.39
CA ASN A 247 -4.85 9.29 5.92
C ASN A 247 -5.18 8.01 5.13
N LEU A 248 -5.11 8.05 3.80
CA LEU A 248 -5.31 6.88 2.96
C LEU A 248 -4.29 5.77 3.27
N ILE A 249 -3.01 6.11 3.47
CA ILE A 249 -1.99 5.12 3.85
C ILE A 249 -2.34 4.47 5.18
N GLN A 250 -2.75 5.25 6.19
CA GLN A 250 -3.11 4.71 7.51
C GLN A 250 -4.30 3.76 7.43
N HIS A 251 -5.33 4.09 6.66
CA HIS A 251 -6.48 3.21 6.44
C HIS A 251 -6.08 1.94 5.67
N ILE A 252 -5.25 2.05 4.64
CA ILE A 252 -4.73 0.88 3.91
C ILE A 252 -4.00 -0.07 4.86
N LEU A 253 -3.12 0.46 5.71
CA LEU A 253 -2.37 -0.37 6.65
C LEU A 253 -3.27 -1.03 7.70
N LEU A 254 -4.27 -0.31 8.21
CA LEU A 254 -5.22 -0.84 9.19
C LEU A 254 -6.08 -1.96 8.58
N TYR A 255 -6.71 -1.71 7.44
CA TYR A 255 -7.53 -2.69 6.74
C TYR A 255 -6.72 -3.90 6.28
N PHE A 256 -5.47 -3.67 5.85
CA PHE A 256 -4.58 -4.77 5.45
C PHE A 256 -4.22 -5.66 6.64
N GLU A 257 -3.92 -5.08 7.81
CA GLU A 257 -3.60 -5.85 9.01
C GLU A 257 -4.75 -6.76 9.41
N ASP A 258 -5.98 -6.23 9.41
CA ASP A 258 -7.17 -7.00 9.77
C ASP A 258 -7.50 -8.09 8.73
N ALA A 259 -7.44 -7.76 7.44
CA ALA A 259 -7.67 -8.73 6.36
C ALA A 259 -6.60 -9.84 6.32
N TYR A 260 -5.34 -9.48 6.61
CA TYR A 260 -4.26 -10.46 6.69
C TYR A 260 -4.43 -11.40 7.89
N ALA A 261 -4.87 -10.89 9.04
CA ALA A 261 -5.16 -11.72 10.21
C ALA A 261 -6.31 -12.71 9.91
N ASP A 262 -7.41 -12.24 9.31
CA ASP A 262 -8.52 -13.09 8.89
C ASP A 262 -8.08 -14.16 7.88
N TYR A 263 -7.27 -13.78 6.90
CA TYR A 263 -6.73 -14.73 5.91
C TYR A 263 -5.84 -15.81 6.55
N MET A 264 -4.99 -15.44 7.50
CA MET A 264 -4.12 -16.39 8.20
C MET A 264 -4.90 -17.35 9.11
N GLU A 265 -6.07 -16.94 9.63
CA GLU A 265 -6.93 -17.75 10.50
C GLU A 265 -7.93 -18.61 9.71
N HIS A 266 -8.58 -18.05 8.69
CA HIS A 266 -9.70 -18.68 7.97
C HIS A 266 -9.36 -19.07 6.53
N GLY A 267 -8.20 -18.70 6.01
CA GLY A 267 -7.78 -18.97 4.64
C GLY A 267 -8.45 -18.08 3.61
N PHE A 268 -8.48 -18.55 2.37
CA PHE A 268 -8.85 -17.76 1.19
C PHE A 268 -10.36 -17.48 0.96
N PRO A 269 -11.32 -18.27 1.48
CA PRO A 269 -12.74 -18.12 1.13
C PRO A 269 -13.31 -16.70 1.34
N ASN A 270 -12.95 -16.04 2.45
CA ASN A 270 -13.39 -14.67 2.72
C ASN A 270 -12.80 -13.66 1.73
N VAL A 271 -11.54 -13.84 1.35
CA VAL A 271 -10.88 -13.02 0.32
C VAL A 271 -11.55 -13.20 -1.03
N LYS A 272 -11.82 -14.47 -1.42
CA LYS A 272 -12.50 -14.79 -2.67
C LYS A 272 -13.86 -14.10 -2.76
N LYS A 273 -14.68 -14.25 -1.71
CA LYS A 273 -16.01 -13.62 -1.65
C LYS A 273 -15.94 -12.10 -1.85
N LYS A 274 -15.06 -11.43 -1.11
CA LYS A 274 -14.85 -9.97 -1.25
C LYS A 274 -14.31 -9.62 -2.63
N TRP A 275 -13.40 -10.41 -3.17
CA TRP A 275 -12.84 -10.17 -4.49
C TRP A 275 -13.92 -10.23 -5.58
N GLU A 276 -14.84 -11.19 -5.51
CA GLU A 276 -15.93 -11.35 -6.49
C GLU A 276 -16.94 -10.20 -6.42
N GLU A 277 -17.13 -9.57 -5.25
CA GLU A 277 -17.97 -8.36 -5.10
C GLU A 277 -17.41 -7.14 -5.89
N TYR A 278 -16.10 -7.09 -6.10
CA TYR A 278 -15.41 -6.02 -6.84
C TYR A 278 -14.93 -6.46 -8.24
N GLY A 279 -15.12 -7.72 -8.59
CA GLY A 279 -14.53 -8.33 -9.79
C GLY A 279 -14.96 -7.62 -11.07
N PHE A 280 -13.97 -7.19 -11.86
CA PHE A 280 -14.20 -6.54 -13.14
C PHE A 280 -14.66 -7.56 -14.19
N LYS A 281 -15.81 -7.33 -14.85
CA LYS A 281 -16.31 -8.12 -15.96
C LYS A 281 -16.57 -9.61 -15.69
N ILE A 282 -16.95 -9.99 -14.49
CA ILE A 282 -17.42 -11.35 -14.20
C ILE A 282 -18.70 -11.62 -15.01
N GLY A 283 -18.76 -12.77 -15.69
CA GLY A 283 -19.84 -13.16 -16.59
C GLY A 283 -19.71 -12.64 -18.03
N GLU A 284 -18.68 -11.85 -18.35
CA GLU A 284 -18.46 -11.30 -19.69
C GLU A 284 -17.49 -12.14 -20.52
N LEU A 285 -17.55 -11.95 -21.84
CA LEU A 285 -16.63 -12.56 -22.80
C LEU A 285 -15.26 -11.88 -22.71
N ILE A 286 -14.21 -12.68 -22.59
CA ILE A 286 -12.82 -12.26 -22.59
C ILE A 286 -12.02 -13.02 -23.65
N GLY A 287 -10.99 -12.38 -24.21
CA GLY A 287 -9.96 -13.06 -24.99
C GLY A 287 -8.84 -13.53 -24.08
N ILE A 288 -8.44 -14.77 -24.19
CA ILE A 288 -7.35 -15.38 -23.43
C ILE A 288 -6.21 -15.73 -24.36
N LYS A 289 -5.01 -15.20 -24.07
CA LYS A 289 -3.81 -15.50 -24.83
C LYS A 289 -2.73 -16.07 -23.94
N THR A 290 -2.25 -17.24 -24.31
CA THR A 290 -1.10 -17.91 -23.70
C THR A 290 0.02 -18.05 -24.73
N LEU A 291 1.16 -18.58 -24.33
CA LEU A 291 2.27 -18.86 -25.25
C LEU A 291 1.91 -19.87 -26.36
N GLN A 292 0.89 -20.72 -26.13
CA GLN A 292 0.55 -21.83 -27.03
C GLN A 292 -0.71 -21.58 -27.86
N LYS A 293 -1.67 -20.81 -27.35
CA LYS A 293 -2.98 -20.64 -27.99
C LYS A 293 -3.65 -19.32 -27.55
N GLU A 294 -4.60 -18.90 -28.40
CA GLU A 294 -5.51 -17.80 -28.15
C GLU A 294 -6.95 -18.29 -28.38
N TRP A 295 -7.87 -17.92 -27.47
CA TRP A 295 -9.28 -18.31 -27.56
C TRP A 295 -10.17 -17.39 -26.74
N ASP A 296 -11.47 -17.44 -26.98
CA ASP A 296 -12.48 -16.70 -26.22
C ASP A 296 -13.11 -17.59 -25.15
N SER A 297 -13.44 -16.97 -24.02
CA SER A 297 -14.10 -17.65 -22.90
C SER A 297 -14.96 -16.67 -22.12
N THR A 298 -15.95 -17.18 -21.39
CA THR A 298 -16.66 -16.41 -20.37
C THR A 298 -15.83 -16.38 -19.09
N PHE A 299 -15.60 -15.19 -18.55
CA PHE A 299 -14.91 -15.04 -17.28
C PHE A 299 -15.86 -15.35 -16.12
N LEU A 300 -15.59 -16.39 -15.34
CA LEU A 300 -16.45 -16.83 -14.25
C LEU A 300 -16.05 -16.24 -12.88
N GLY A 301 -14.91 -15.54 -12.78
CA GLY A 301 -14.36 -15.06 -11.53
C GLY A 301 -13.06 -15.76 -11.17
N ILE A 302 -12.82 -16.03 -9.88
CA ILE A 302 -11.60 -16.68 -9.41
C ILE A 302 -11.90 -18.03 -8.74
N ALA A 303 -11.01 -19.00 -8.94
CA ALA A 303 -11.07 -20.31 -8.30
C ALA A 303 -10.64 -20.22 -6.82
N GLU A 304 -10.82 -21.35 -6.08
CA GLU A 304 -10.46 -21.45 -4.66
C GLU A 304 -8.94 -21.25 -4.36
N ASP A 305 -8.11 -21.41 -5.39
CA ASP A 305 -6.68 -21.18 -5.32
C ASP A 305 -6.26 -19.77 -5.83
N GLY A 306 -7.23 -18.95 -6.26
CA GLY A 306 -7.01 -17.59 -6.78
C GLY A 306 -6.70 -17.52 -8.28
N ALA A 307 -6.69 -18.67 -8.99
CA ALA A 307 -6.56 -18.68 -10.44
C ALA A 307 -7.78 -18.02 -11.10
N LEU A 308 -7.58 -17.40 -12.28
CA LEU A 308 -8.71 -16.95 -13.12
C LEU A 308 -9.50 -18.18 -13.58
N LEU A 309 -10.81 -18.18 -13.39
CA LEU A 309 -11.71 -19.21 -13.87
C LEU A 309 -12.44 -18.74 -15.12
N ALA A 310 -12.32 -19.50 -16.19
CA ALA A 310 -12.95 -19.19 -17.47
C ALA A 310 -13.63 -20.43 -18.06
N GLU A 311 -14.78 -20.23 -18.68
CA GLU A 311 -15.56 -21.27 -19.36
C GLU A 311 -15.53 -21.06 -20.87
N ASP A 312 -15.18 -22.10 -21.62
CA ASP A 312 -15.22 -22.07 -23.07
C ASP A 312 -16.67 -22.21 -23.60
N PRO A 313 -16.92 -21.98 -24.90
CA PRO A 313 -18.28 -22.10 -25.50
C PRO A 313 -18.89 -23.51 -25.41
N TYR A 314 -18.13 -24.51 -25.00
CA TYR A 314 -18.59 -25.90 -24.86
C TYR A 314 -18.87 -26.27 -23.39
N GLY A 315 -18.80 -25.28 -22.46
CA GLY A 315 -19.04 -25.47 -21.04
C GLY A 315 -17.84 -26.07 -20.27
N LYS A 316 -16.64 -26.07 -20.88
CA LYS A 316 -15.45 -26.57 -20.23
C LYS A 316 -14.77 -25.44 -19.42
N GLU A 317 -14.69 -25.64 -18.13
CA GLU A 317 -13.94 -24.73 -17.24
C GLU A 317 -12.43 -24.93 -17.34
N THR A 318 -11.70 -23.82 -17.28
CA THR A 318 -10.24 -23.78 -17.31
C THR A 318 -9.73 -22.80 -16.26
N LYS A 319 -8.75 -23.23 -15.45
CA LYS A 319 -8.03 -22.39 -14.49
C LYS A 319 -6.76 -21.82 -15.14
N LEU A 320 -6.55 -20.52 -14.96
CA LEU A 320 -5.38 -19.81 -15.46
C LEU A 320 -4.64 -19.11 -14.34
N TYR A 321 -3.37 -19.43 -14.18
CA TYR A 321 -2.49 -18.79 -13.19
C TYR A 321 -1.68 -17.63 -13.79
N SER A 322 -1.51 -17.65 -15.12
CA SER A 322 -0.86 -16.59 -15.89
C SER A 322 -1.35 -16.62 -17.32
N ALA A 323 -1.87 -15.51 -17.81
CA ALA A 323 -2.27 -15.32 -19.19
C ALA A 323 -2.31 -13.83 -19.53
N GLU A 324 -2.23 -13.48 -20.80
CA GLU A 324 -2.62 -12.17 -21.27
C GLU A 324 -4.13 -12.18 -21.53
N ILE A 325 -4.85 -11.24 -20.93
CA ILE A 325 -6.31 -11.18 -21.00
C ILE A 325 -6.73 -9.93 -21.77
N GLU A 326 -7.46 -10.13 -22.86
CA GLU A 326 -8.14 -9.08 -23.60
C GLU A 326 -9.53 -8.87 -22.99
N TRP A 327 -9.66 -7.82 -22.18
CA TRP A 327 -10.85 -7.54 -21.36
C TRP A 327 -11.97 -6.82 -22.10
N PHE A 328 -11.69 -6.19 -23.23
CA PHE A 328 -12.64 -5.36 -23.97
C PHE A 328 -12.93 -5.99 -25.34
N LYS A 329 -13.50 -7.20 -25.32
CA LYS A 329 -13.87 -7.92 -26.53
C LYS A 329 -15.33 -7.69 -26.83
N GLU A 330 -15.64 -7.17 -28.04
CA GLU A 330 -17.02 -7.05 -28.50
C GLU A 330 -17.55 -8.45 -28.87
N ARG A 331 -18.78 -8.75 -28.42
CA ARG A 331 -19.50 -9.94 -28.93
C ARG A 331 -19.78 -9.72 -30.43
N LYS A 332 -19.14 -10.51 -31.29
CA LYS A 332 -19.44 -10.56 -32.71
C LYS A 332 -20.78 -11.23 -32.96
#